data_6faaab31fdc6f1b4f0c0609d2b9d3c07
#
_entry.id   6faaab31fdc6f1b4f0c0609d2b9d3c07
#
_cell.length_a   1.000
_cell.length_b   1.000
_cell.length_c   1.000
_cell.angle_alpha   90.00
_cell.angle_beta   90.00
_cell.angle_gamma   90.00
#
_symmetry.space_group_name_H-M   'P 1'
#
loop_
_entity.id
_entity.type
_entity.pdbx_description
1 polymer ?
#
loop_
_entity_poly.entity_id
_entity_poly.type
_entity_poly.pdbx_seq_one_letter_code
_entity_poly.pdbx_strand_id
1 'polypeptide(L)'
;MIGGIDEKRLSRNRCVKVRTHPGATLQDMGHHLTALLRKRPTYVLLHAGTNDAPDKDKTADSIFQEILDLKSYIESIIPGVKVTISCPIIRKDEHAANVKVIHLRALLRTSGLDIVANENIGVELLGRKGVHLNQKGTRCLASNIIEYLKCLKF
;
A
#
# COMPACT_ATOMS: atom_id res chain seq x y z
N MET A 1 -7.37 -2.76 -4.10
CA MET A 1 -7.32 -1.59 -5.00
C MET A 1 -7.87 -0.39 -4.26
N ILE A 2 -7.15 0.73 -4.25
CA ILE A 2 -7.55 1.97 -3.55
C ILE A 2 -8.54 2.80 -4.42
N GLY A 3 -9.07 2.24 -5.49
CA GLY A 3 -10.05 2.91 -6.33
C GLY A 3 -11.28 3.34 -5.55
N GLY A 4 -11.69 4.59 -5.71
CA GLY A 4 -12.84 5.16 -5.00
C GLY A 4 -12.51 5.97 -3.75
N ILE A 5 -11.24 6.12 -3.37
CA ILE A 5 -10.84 7.06 -2.32
C ILE A 5 -10.77 8.47 -2.91
N ASP A 6 -11.59 9.36 -2.38
CA ASP A 6 -11.57 10.79 -2.74
C ASP A 6 -10.41 11.49 -2.02
N GLU A 7 -9.42 11.95 -2.80
CA GLU A 7 -8.23 12.61 -2.28
C GLU A 7 -8.54 13.86 -1.45
N LYS A 8 -9.62 14.60 -1.77
CA LYS A 8 -10.05 15.80 -1.03
C LYS A 8 -10.55 15.49 0.38
N ARG A 9 -10.98 14.25 0.62
CA ARG A 9 -11.48 13.79 1.92
C ARG A 9 -10.39 13.25 2.84
N LEU A 10 -9.21 12.95 2.31
CA LEU A 10 -8.12 12.39 3.09
C LEU A 10 -7.49 13.41 4.05
N SER A 11 -7.42 14.68 3.66
CA SER A 11 -6.92 15.73 4.55
C SER A 11 -7.48 17.09 4.16
N ARG A 12 -7.84 17.89 5.17
CA ARG A 12 -8.29 19.28 4.98
C ARG A 12 -7.12 20.27 4.86
N ASN A 13 -5.99 19.93 5.47
CA ASN A 13 -4.87 20.85 5.66
C ASN A 13 -3.65 20.49 4.82
N ARG A 14 -3.73 19.46 4.00
CA ARG A 14 -2.61 18.95 3.20
C ARG A 14 -3.05 18.64 1.78
N CYS A 15 -2.19 18.93 0.82
CA CYS A 15 -2.41 18.51 -0.55
C CYS A 15 -2.08 17.02 -0.68
N VAL A 16 -3.12 16.18 -0.69
CA VAL A 16 -2.99 14.74 -0.93
C VAL A 16 -3.34 14.45 -2.38
N LYS A 17 -2.52 13.63 -3.04
CA LYS A 17 -2.78 13.12 -4.38
C LYS A 17 -2.82 11.59 -4.34
N VAL A 18 -3.92 11.03 -4.77
CA VAL A 18 -4.11 9.59 -4.90
C VAL A 18 -3.87 9.17 -6.35
N ARG A 19 -3.05 8.14 -6.54
CA ARG A 19 -2.83 7.52 -7.84
C ARG A 19 -3.06 6.02 -7.72
N THR A 20 -3.90 5.51 -8.58
CA THR A 20 -4.27 4.10 -8.59
C THR A 20 -3.84 3.46 -9.91
N HIS A 21 -3.20 2.31 -9.80
CA HIS A 21 -2.75 1.50 -10.93
C HIS A 21 -3.34 0.09 -10.76
N PRO A 22 -4.57 -0.14 -11.25
CA PRO A 22 -5.26 -1.42 -11.10
C PRO A 22 -4.44 -2.58 -11.65
N GLY A 23 -4.25 -3.63 -10.84
CA GLY A 23 -3.48 -4.81 -11.23
C GLY A 23 -1.96 -4.65 -11.22
N ALA A 24 -1.44 -3.46 -10.95
CA ALA A 24 0.01 -3.22 -10.94
C ALA A 24 0.71 -4.06 -9.87
N THR A 25 1.81 -4.68 -10.26
CA THR A 25 2.78 -5.31 -9.37
C THR A 25 3.76 -4.26 -8.83
N LEU A 26 4.65 -4.65 -7.92
CA LEU A 26 5.71 -3.77 -7.41
C LEU A 26 6.66 -3.32 -8.53
N GLN A 27 6.93 -4.20 -9.49
CA GLN A 27 7.73 -3.86 -10.67
C GLN A 27 7.06 -2.78 -11.51
N ASP A 28 5.76 -2.91 -11.78
CA ASP A 28 4.99 -1.91 -12.52
C ASP A 28 4.95 -0.57 -11.76
N MET A 29 4.86 -0.61 -10.43
CA MET A 29 4.89 0.59 -9.59
C MET A 29 6.18 1.39 -9.75
N GLY A 30 7.32 0.72 -9.92
CA GLY A 30 8.60 1.38 -10.21
C GLY A 30 8.53 2.28 -11.44
N HIS A 31 7.88 1.83 -12.50
CA HIS A 31 7.69 2.62 -13.73
C HIS A 31 6.72 3.80 -13.52
N HIS A 32 5.62 3.58 -12.79
CA HIS A 32 4.63 4.63 -12.53
C HIS A 32 5.15 5.73 -11.60
N LEU A 33 6.01 5.41 -10.65
CA LEU A 33 6.54 6.34 -9.67
C LEU A 33 7.37 7.47 -10.30
N THR A 34 8.12 7.21 -11.35
CA THR A 34 9.01 8.20 -11.98
C THR A 34 8.28 9.51 -12.29
N ALA A 35 7.08 9.45 -12.86
CA ALA A 35 6.28 10.64 -13.19
C ALA A 35 5.75 11.36 -11.93
N LEU A 36 5.43 10.61 -10.88
CA LEU A 36 4.92 11.15 -9.61
C LEU A 36 6.02 11.85 -8.82
N LEU A 37 7.22 11.27 -8.79
CA LEU A 37 8.36 11.78 -8.03
C LEU A 37 8.89 13.12 -8.60
N ARG A 38 8.63 13.42 -9.88
CA ARG A 38 8.94 14.74 -10.45
C ARG A 38 8.26 15.90 -9.73
N LYS A 39 7.13 15.65 -9.05
CA LYS A 39 6.42 16.64 -8.24
C LYS A 39 7.03 16.85 -6.85
N ARG A 40 8.09 16.12 -6.52
CA ARG A 40 8.84 16.19 -5.26
C ARG A 40 7.94 16.17 -4.03
N PRO A 41 7.12 15.11 -3.82
CA PRO A 41 6.29 15.01 -2.62
C PRO A 41 7.18 14.94 -1.37
N THR A 42 6.71 15.50 -0.26
CA THR A 42 7.38 15.36 1.06
C THR A 42 7.07 14.04 1.73
N TYR A 43 5.96 13.41 1.32
CA TYR A 43 5.48 12.13 1.80
C TYR A 43 5.01 11.24 0.66
N VAL A 44 5.34 9.97 0.74
CA VAL A 44 4.83 8.93 -0.17
C VAL A 44 4.27 7.79 0.67
N LEU A 45 2.99 7.46 0.47
CA LEU A 45 2.37 6.27 1.03
C LEU A 45 2.18 5.25 -0.10
N LEU A 46 2.84 4.11 0.03
CA LEU A 46 2.74 2.98 -0.92
C LEU A 46 1.74 1.95 -0.42
N HIS A 47 0.77 1.57 -1.24
CA HIS A 47 -0.12 0.45 -0.99
C HIS A 47 0.01 -0.55 -2.14
N ALA A 48 0.84 -1.56 -1.97
CA ALA A 48 1.20 -2.52 -3.00
C ALA A 48 1.57 -3.89 -2.40
N GLY A 49 1.85 -4.88 -3.25
CA GLY A 49 2.28 -6.23 -2.86
C GLY A 49 1.17 -7.29 -2.90
N THR A 50 -0.11 -6.91 -2.88
CA THR A 50 -1.21 -7.87 -3.01
C THR A 50 -1.24 -8.54 -4.39
N ASN A 51 -0.92 -7.79 -5.44
CA ASN A 51 -0.91 -8.31 -6.82
C ASN A 51 0.31 -9.17 -7.13
N ASP A 52 1.36 -9.09 -6.32
CA ASP A 52 2.56 -9.92 -6.44
C ASP A 52 2.36 -11.31 -5.81
N ALA A 53 1.46 -11.42 -4.83
CA ALA A 53 1.25 -12.64 -4.06
C ALA A 53 0.82 -13.87 -4.89
N PRO A 54 0.02 -13.77 -5.98
CA PRO A 54 -0.31 -14.92 -6.83
C PRO A 54 0.86 -15.46 -7.64
N ASP A 55 1.92 -14.69 -7.83
CA ASP A 55 3.10 -15.14 -8.55
C ASP A 55 3.75 -16.32 -7.82
N LYS A 56 3.85 -17.46 -8.50
CA LYS A 56 4.39 -18.70 -7.92
C LYS A 56 5.89 -18.64 -7.66
N ASP A 57 6.60 -17.80 -8.41
CA ASP A 57 8.04 -17.62 -8.30
C ASP A 57 8.43 -16.63 -7.20
N LYS A 58 7.45 -15.90 -6.63
CA LYS A 58 7.66 -14.96 -5.53
C LYS A 58 7.32 -15.58 -4.18
N THR A 59 8.16 -15.29 -3.19
CA THR A 59 7.91 -15.55 -1.77
C THR A 59 7.49 -14.27 -1.06
N ALA A 60 6.98 -14.37 0.17
CA ALA A 60 6.70 -13.17 0.98
C ALA A 60 7.98 -12.34 1.23
N ASP A 61 9.11 -13.01 1.44
CA ASP A 61 10.42 -12.37 1.64
C ASP A 61 10.89 -11.64 0.39
N SER A 62 10.73 -12.23 -0.81
CA SER A 62 11.09 -11.55 -2.05
C SER A 62 10.22 -10.34 -2.33
N ILE A 63 8.91 -10.43 -2.07
CA ILE A 63 7.99 -9.28 -2.18
C ILE A 63 8.36 -8.19 -1.16
N PHE A 64 8.71 -8.58 0.05
CA PHE A 64 9.18 -7.65 1.07
C PHE A 64 10.46 -6.92 0.62
N GLN A 65 11.42 -7.65 0.04
CA GLN A 65 12.64 -7.05 -0.51
C GLN A 65 12.34 -6.07 -1.64
N GLU A 66 11.43 -6.41 -2.56
CA GLU A 66 11.00 -5.50 -3.63
C GLU A 66 10.36 -4.20 -3.06
N ILE A 67 9.63 -4.28 -1.94
CA ILE A 67 9.11 -3.09 -1.24
C ILE A 67 10.25 -2.23 -0.70
N LEU A 68 11.27 -2.85 -0.10
CA LEU A 68 12.45 -2.12 0.39
C LEU A 68 13.23 -1.46 -0.75
N ASP A 69 13.39 -2.15 -1.86
CA ASP A 69 14.07 -1.62 -3.05
C ASP A 69 13.30 -0.42 -3.62
N LEU A 70 11.99 -0.53 -3.70
CA LEU A 70 11.12 0.56 -4.16
C LEU A 70 11.18 1.78 -3.23
N LYS A 71 11.18 1.56 -1.91
CA LYS A 71 11.37 2.61 -0.91
C LYS A 71 12.72 3.29 -1.09
N SER A 72 13.81 2.51 -1.21
CA SER A 72 15.16 3.02 -1.40
C SER A 72 15.29 3.82 -2.70
N TYR A 73 14.64 3.37 -3.76
CA TYR A 73 14.57 4.10 -5.03
C TYR A 73 13.91 5.47 -4.85
N ILE A 74 12.77 5.53 -4.17
CA ILE A 74 12.06 6.81 -3.90
C ILE A 74 12.97 7.76 -3.12
N GLU A 75 13.62 7.27 -2.07
CA GLU A 75 14.52 8.07 -1.21
C GLU A 75 15.77 8.55 -1.96
N SER A 76 16.26 7.77 -2.92
CA SER A 76 17.38 8.18 -3.77
C SER A 76 17.03 9.33 -4.73
N ILE A 77 15.77 9.37 -5.21
CA ILE A 77 15.29 10.43 -6.11
C ILE A 77 14.96 11.71 -5.34
N ILE A 78 14.42 11.58 -4.12
CA ILE A 78 14.01 12.71 -3.28
C ILE A 78 14.64 12.56 -1.90
N PRO A 79 15.84 13.06 -1.69
CA PRO A 79 16.46 13.03 -0.36
C PRO A 79 15.58 13.69 0.71
N GLY A 80 15.36 12.98 1.82
CA GLY A 80 14.53 13.46 2.93
C GLY A 80 13.03 13.20 2.77
N VAL A 81 12.56 12.60 1.67
CA VAL A 81 11.17 12.14 1.56
C VAL A 81 10.88 11.09 2.62
N LYS A 82 9.69 11.15 3.19
CA LYS A 82 9.22 10.10 4.11
C LYS A 82 8.37 9.11 3.34
N VAL A 83 8.70 7.82 3.44
CA VAL A 83 7.99 6.73 2.78
C VAL A 83 7.34 5.84 3.82
N THR A 84 6.04 5.69 3.70
CA THR A 84 5.21 4.83 4.55
C THR A 84 4.64 3.70 3.73
N ILE A 85 4.59 2.51 4.28
CA ILE A 85 4.01 1.34 3.64
C ILE A 85 2.64 1.07 4.24
N SER A 86 1.59 1.15 3.43
CA SER A 86 0.28 0.66 3.79
C SER A 86 0.25 -0.85 3.58
N CYS A 87 0.13 -1.62 4.67
CA CYS A 87 0.15 -3.08 4.62
C CYS A 87 -0.88 -3.62 3.62
N PRO A 88 -0.50 -4.59 2.79
CA PRO A 88 -1.41 -5.18 1.81
C PRO A 88 -2.63 -5.82 2.48
N ILE A 89 -3.75 -5.77 1.78
CA ILE A 89 -5.00 -6.34 2.25
C ILE A 89 -5.01 -7.84 2.00
N ILE A 90 -5.58 -8.60 2.94
CA ILE A 90 -5.79 -10.04 2.79
C ILE A 90 -6.63 -10.37 1.55
N ARG A 91 -6.51 -11.60 1.08
CA ARG A 91 -7.23 -12.13 -0.08
C ARG A 91 -8.06 -13.34 0.31
N LYS A 92 -9.13 -13.62 -0.43
CA LYS A 92 -9.90 -14.86 -0.27
C LYS A 92 -10.13 -15.60 -1.59
N ASP A 93 -9.60 -15.09 -2.69
CA ASP A 93 -9.70 -15.70 -4.02
C ASP A 93 -8.74 -16.88 -4.20
N GLU A 94 -7.54 -16.81 -3.58
CA GLU A 94 -6.51 -17.82 -3.69
C GLU A 94 -5.80 -18.00 -2.33
N HIS A 95 -5.88 -19.20 -1.78
CA HIS A 95 -5.34 -19.51 -0.44
C HIS A 95 -3.82 -19.29 -0.36
N ALA A 96 -3.06 -19.80 -1.34
CA ALA A 96 -1.61 -19.67 -1.34
C ALA A 96 -1.16 -18.19 -1.39
N ALA A 97 -1.82 -17.36 -2.21
CA ALA A 97 -1.56 -15.94 -2.26
C ALA A 97 -1.89 -15.25 -0.93
N ASN A 98 -2.99 -15.65 -0.28
CA ASN A 98 -3.35 -15.08 1.03
C ASN A 98 -2.32 -15.43 2.11
N VAL A 99 -1.80 -16.65 2.13
CA VAL A 99 -0.72 -17.05 3.07
C VAL A 99 0.51 -16.15 2.88
N LYS A 100 0.91 -15.88 1.63
CA LYS A 100 2.01 -14.95 1.36
C LYS A 100 1.71 -13.53 1.84
N VAL A 101 0.48 -13.03 1.63
CA VAL A 101 0.07 -11.71 2.13
C VAL A 101 0.14 -11.63 3.65
N ILE A 102 -0.32 -12.66 4.35
CA ILE A 102 -0.26 -12.72 5.83
C ILE A 102 1.20 -12.71 6.31
N HIS A 103 2.06 -13.50 5.67
CA HIS A 103 3.50 -13.51 5.99
C HIS A 103 4.16 -12.16 5.69
N LEU A 104 3.87 -11.56 4.54
CA LEU A 104 4.37 -10.23 4.18
C LEU A 104 3.95 -9.16 5.20
N ARG A 105 2.71 -9.19 5.68
CA ARG A 105 2.24 -8.29 6.75
C ARG A 105 3.04 -8.48 8.03
N ALA A 106 3.35 -9.72 8.41
CA ALA A 106 4.18 -10.01 9.59
C ALA A 106 5.60 -9.42 9.43
N LEU A 107 6.23 -9.60 8.26
CA LEU A 107 7.53 -9.00 7.95
C LEU A 107 7.51 -7.48 8.04
N LEU A 108 6.50 -6.82 7.46
CA LEU A 108 6.34 -5.37 7.52
C LEU A 108 6.19 -4.87 8.97
N ARG A 109 5.43 -5.56 9.81
CA ARG A 109 5.20 -5.18 11.21
C ARG A 109 6.46 -5.28 12.07
N THR A 110 7.34 -6.22 11.79
CA THR A 110 8.59 -6.44 12.54
C THR A 110 9.81 -5.71 11.96
N SER A 111 9.65 -5.06 10.81
CA SER A 111 10.75 -4.42 10.08
C SER A 111 11.25 -3.09 10.66
N GLY A 112 10.48 -2.45 11.54
CA GLY A 112 10.75 -1.08 12.00
C GLY A 112 10.41 0.00 10.96
N LEU A 113 9.82 -0.36 9.82
CA LEU A 113 9.33 0.60 8.84
C LEU A 113 8.12 1.38 9.37
N ASP A 114 7.93 2.58 8.84
CA ASP A 114 6.71 3.33 9.05
C ASP A 114 5.58 2.70 8.24
N ILE A 115 4.53 2.22 8.93
CA ILE A 115 3.44 1.45 8.31
C ILE A 115 2.04 1.92 8.71
N VAL A 116 1.09 1.70 7.81
CA VAL A 116 -0.35 1.67 8.10
C VAL A 116 -0.79 0.21 8.13
N ALA A 117 -1.15 -0.31 9.29
CA ALA A 117 -1.28 -1.75 9.52
C ALA A 117 -2.46 -2.42 8.79
N ASN A 118 -3.62 -1.76 8.68
CA ASN A 118 -4.83 -2.27 8.02
C ASN A 118 -5.39 -3.59 8.60
N GLU A 119 -5.12 -3.88 9.87
CA GLU A 119 -5.53 -5.17 10.51
C GLU A 119 -7.04 -5.28 10.73
N ASN A 120 -7.73 -4.16 10.78
CA ASN A 120 -9.17 -4.06 10.90
C ASN A 120 -9.92 -4.35 9.59
N ILE A 121 -9.21 -4.68 8.51
CA ILE A 121 -9.81 -5.02 7.22
C ILE A 121 -9.81 -6.53 7.06
N GLY A 122 -10.94 -7.15 7.44
CA GLY A 122 -11.17 -8.59 7.32
C GLY A 122 -11.82 -8.99 6.00
N VAL A 123 -12.08 -10.29 5.84
CA VAL A 123 -12.64 -10.88 4.62
C VAL A 123 -14.06 -10.38 4.30
N GLU A 124 -14.81 -9.96 5.29
CA GLU A 124 -16.15 -9.38 5.16
C GLU A 124 -16.15 -8.02 4.46
N LEU A 125 -15.00 -7.36 4.43
CA LEU A 125 -14.78 -6.08 3.77
C LEU A 125 -14.29 -6.23 2.32
N LEU A 126 -14.12 -7.48 1.86
CA LEU A 126 -13.78 -7.78 0.47
C LEU A 126 -15.05 -7.87 -0.38
N GLY A 127 -14.90 -7.51 -1.65
CA GLY A 127 -15.93 -7.70 -2.65
C GLY A 127 -16.10 -9.19 -3.03
N ARG A 128 -17.09 -9.45 -3.89
CA ARG A 128 -17.49 -10.80 -4.30
C ARG A 128 -16.31 -11.65 -4.81
N LYS A 129 -15.39 -11.06 -5.56
CA LYS A 129 -14.20 -11.76 -6.11
C LYS A 129 -13.08 -11.99 -5.10
N GLY A 130 -13.17 -11.45 -3.88
CA GLY A 130 -12.21 -11.69 -2.80
C GLY A 130 -10.83 -11.05 -2.96
N VAL A 131 -10.66 -10.12 -3.89
CA VAL A 131 -9.41 -9.38 -4.15
C VAL A 131 -9.54 -7.91 -3.83
N HIS A 132 -10.66 -7.32 -4.23
CA HIS A 132 -10.91 -5.90 -4.06
C HIS A 132 -11.78 -5.63 -2.85
N LEU A 133 -11.56 -4.49 -2.23
CA LEU A 133 -12.42 -4.00 -1.15
C LEU A 133 -13.84 -3.72 -1.68
N ASN A 134 -14.84 -4.06 -0.88
CA ASN A 134 -16.19 -3.53 -1.07
C ASN A 134 -16.26 -2.07 -0.59
N GLN A 135 -17.42 -1.44 -0.69
CA GLN A 135 -17.58 -0.03 -0.30
C GLN A 135 -17.24 0.22 1.17
N LYS A 136 -17.59 -0.70 2.07
CA LYS A 136 -17.26 -0.58 3.51
C LYS A 136 -15.75 -0.73 3.72
N GLY A 137 -15.11 -1.68 3.04
CA GLY A 137 -13.67 -1.90 3.10
C GLY A 137 -12.88 -0.69 2.56
N THR A 138 -13.34 -0.09 1.46
CA THR A 138 -12.72 1.15 0.94
C THR A 138 -12.81 2.29 1.95
N ARG A 139 -13.94 2.45 2.63
CA ARG A 139 -14.11 3.45 3.71
C ARG A 139 -13.18 3.15 4.88
N CYS A 140 -13.04 1.88 5.27
CA CYS A 140 -12.16 1.45 6.35
C CYS A 140 -10.70 1.79 6.03
N LEU A 141 -10.23 1.46 4.83
CA LEU A 141 -8.87 1.80 4.37
C LEU A 141 -8.66 3.32 4.35
N ALA A 142 -9.64 4.09 3.85
CA ALA A 142 -9.56 5.55 3.87
C ALA A 142 -9.46 6.10 5.30
N SER A 143 -10.22 5.54 6.25
CA SER A 143 -10.13 5.92 7.66
C SER A 143 -8.76 5.63 8.26
N ASN A 144 -8.17 4.46 7.97
CA ASN A 144 -6.83 4.12 8.43
C ASN A 144 -5.78 5.12 7.93
N ILE A 145 -5.87 5.50 6.65
CA ILE A 145 -4.99 6.51 6.05
C ILE A 145 -5.21 7.88 6.70
N ILE A 146 -6.45 8.29 6.92
CA ILE A 146 -6.78 9.57 7.58
C ILE A 146 -6.21 9.63 8.99
N GLU A 147 -6.40 8.59 9.79
CA GLU A 147 -5.87 8.52 11.15
C GLU A 147 -4.33 8.58 11.14
N TYR A 148 -3.69 7.85 10.24
CA TYR A 148 -2.26 7.93 10.04
C TYR A 148 -1.82 9.36 9.71
N LEU A 149 -2.47 10.03 8.74
CA LEU A 149 -2.15 11.40 8.34
C LEU A 149 -2.31 12.42 9.47
N LYS A 150 -3.24 12.21 10.41
CA LYS A 150 -3.41 13.07 11.59
C LYS A 150 -2.21 12.94 12.55
N CYS A 151 -1.62 11.77 12.66
CA CYS A 151 -0.48 11.50 13.54
C CYS A 151 0.84 12.07 13.00
N LEU A 152 0.91 12.41 11.71
CA LEU A 152 2.12 12.96 11.12
C LEU A 152 2.40 14.37 11.66
N LYS A 153 3.55 14.51 12.30
CA LYS A 153 4.11 15.81 12.70
C LYS A 153 4.97 16.34 11.54
N PHE A 154 4.68 17.53 11.12
CA PHE A 154 5.45 18.28 10.10
C PHE A 154 6.22 19.39 10.74
#